data_f4903a50c90a55da9463c80002ea64c6
#
_entry.id   f4903a50c90a55da9463c80002ea64c6
#
_cell.length_a   1.000
_cell.length_b   1.000
_cell.length_c   1.000
_cell.angle_alpha   90.00
_cell.angle_beta   90.00
_cell.angle_gamma   90.00
#
_symmetry.space_group_name_H-M   'P 1'
#
loop_
_entity.id
_entity.type
_entity.pdbx_description
1 polymer ?
#
loop_
_entity_poly.entity_id
_entity_poly.type
_entity_poly.pdbx_seq_one_letter_code
_entity_poly.pdbx_strand_id
1 'polypeptide(L)'
;MKNVSEIINQGNKNAELPAWLNMRHAWSASDAKRDEGLIYPNNVIQIKNLDYKKEPDHQKWCEAVELLASQRTMGEKTSEKYSRIFYYNEPDDASNLDSERYASNSLFDIYYPAEPDAQTSYPVIVSVHGGGWFYGDKELYSYYCCHLASKGFAVVNFNYRLAPQNKYPAAIEDVAYLIRYIHENAGVLHLDMEKFYMLGD
;
A
#
# COMPACT_ATOMS: atom_id res chain seq x y z
N MET A 1 1.25 -12.87 26.13
CA MET A 1 1.63 -12.76 24.71
C MET A 1 2.15 -14.11 24.25
N LYS A 2 1.58 -14.67 23.20
CA LYS A 2 2.11 -15.92 22.63
C LYS A 2 3.34 -15.57 21.79
N ASN A 3 4.44 -16.29 21.96
CA ASN A 3 5.62 -16.07 21.15
C ASN A 3 5.43 -16.68 19.73
N VAL A 4 6.29 -16.30 18.77
CA VAL A 4 6.19 -16.77 17.38
C VAL A 4 6.21 -18.31 17.31
N SER A 5 6.97 -18.98 18.18
CA SER A 5 7.00 -20.44 18.25
C SER A 5 5.68 -21.06 18.75
N GLU A 6 4.92 -20.36 19.60
CA GLU A 6 3.60 -20.79 20.03
C GLU A 6 2.55 -20.62 18.94
N ILE A 7 2.68 -19.57 18.10
CA ILE A 7 1.81 -19.33 16.94
C ILE A 7 2.08 -20.39 15.87
N ILE A 8 3.35 -20.67 15.58
CA ILE A 8 3.77 -21.76 14.66
C ILE A 8 3.28 -23.11 15.17
N ASN A 9 3.40 -23.39 16.47
CA ASN A 9 2.93 -24.64 17.07
C ASN A 9 1.40 -24.74 17.14
N GLN A 10 0.66 -23.62 17.20
CA GLN A 10 -0.80 -23.63 17.07
C GLN A 10 -1.24 -23.86 15.61
N GLY A 11 -0.52 -23.32 14.64
CA GLY A 11 -0.71 -23.66 13.21
C GLY A 11 -0.52 -25.16 12.94
N ASN A 12 0.46 -25.77 13.59
CA ASN A 12 0.69 -27.22 13.48
C ASN A 12 -0.39 -28.11 14.13
N LYS A 13 -1.25 -27.54 15.00
CA LYS A 13 -2.38 -28.29 15.58
C LYS A 13 -3.58 -28.39 14.62
N ASN A 14 -3.65 -27.51 13.63
CA ASN A 14 -4.56 -27.63 12.49
C ASN A 14 -3.79 -28.37 11.37
N ALA A 15 -3.65 -29.68 11.50
CA ALA A 15 -2.79 -30.53 10.68
C ALA A 15 -3.15 -30.56 9.16
N GLU A 16 -4.08 -29.73 8.72
CA GLU A 16 -4.59 -29.67 7.35
C GLU A 16 -4.14 -28.43 6.57
N LEU A 17 -3.56 -27.41 7.23
CA LEU A 17 -3.13 -26.19 6.53
C LEU A 17 -1.76 -26.37 5.87
N PRO A 18 -1.61 -25.94 4.60
CA PRO A 18 -0.32 -25.94 3.94
C PRO A 18 0.74 -25.13 4.69
N ALA A 19 2.01 -25.56 4.63
CA ALA A 19 3.09 -24.90 5.35
C ALA A 19 3.24 -23.41 5.02
N TRP A 20 3.03 -23.02 3.74
CA TRP A 20 3.08 -21.62 3.32
C TRP A 20 1.99 -20.77 3.97
N LEU A 21 0.81 -21.33 4.25
CA LEU A 21 -0.28 -20.61 4.90
C LEU A 21 0.02 -20.40 6.38
N ASN A 22 0.58 -21.41 7.06
CA ASN A 22 1.06 -21.24 8.44
C ASN A 22 2.13 -20.14 8.54
N MET A 23 3.01 -20.03 7.54
CA MET A 23 4.01 -18.95 7.48
C MET A 23 3.37 -17.57 7.28
N ARG A 24 2.37 -17.44 6.40
CA ARG A 24 1.60 -16.19 6.26
C ARG A 24 1.02 -15.73 7.60
N HIS A 25 0.32 -16.61 8.30
CA HIS A 25 -0.28 -16.28 9.60
C HIS A 25 0.77 -15.89 10.64
N ALA A 26 1.90 -16.58 10.68
CA ALA A 26 2.98 -16.27 11.62
C ALA A 26 3.60 -14.88 11.32
N TRP A 27 3.83 -14.56 10.07
CA TRP A 27 4.39 -13.27 9.65
C TRP A 27 3.41 -12.12 9.87
N SER A 28 2.13 -12.30 9.53
CA SER A 28 1.09 -11.31 9.80
C SER A 28 1.00 -10.94 11.29
N ALA A 29 1.07 -11.94 12.17
CA ALA A 29 1.07 -11.69 13.62
C ALA A 29 2.33 -10.95 14.08
N SER A 30 3.48 -11.20 13.46
CA SER A 30 4.73 -10.49 13.72
C SER A 30 4.67 -9.03 13.29
N ASP A 31 4.14 -8.76 12.09
CA ASP A 31 4.01 -7.43 11.54
C ASP A 31 3.03 -6.57 12.34
N ALA A 32 1.88 -7.11 12.70
CA ALA A 32 0.91 -6.41 13.55
C ALA A 32 1.54 -5.95 14.89
N LYS A 33 2.44 -6.76 15.46
CA LYS A 33 3.17 -6.39 16.67
C LYS A 33 4.23 -5.30 16.42
N ARG A 34 4.93 -5.36 15.29
CA ARG A 34 5.91 -4.34 14.90
C ARG A 34 5.27 -2.98 14.78
N ASP A 35 4.07 -2.92 14.23
CA ASP A 35 3.37 -1.68 13.92
C ASP A 35 2.69 -1.04 15.14
N GLU A 36 2.68 -1.72 16.31
CA GLU A 36 2.22 -1.13 17.56
C GLU A 36 3.04 0.11 17.94
N GLY A 37 2.36 1.23 18.14
CA GLY A 37 2.98 2.48 18.64
C GLY A 37 3.72 3.32 17.60
N LEU A 38 3.66 3.01 16.30
CA LEU A 38 4.21 3.85 15.26
C LEU A 38 3.49 5.20 15.20
N ILE A 39 4.28 6.28 15.09
CA ILE A 39 3.80 7.65 14.95
C ILE A 39 3.96 8.06 13.48
N TYR A 40 2.85 8.24 12.80
CA TYR A 40 2.82 8.65 11.38
C TYR A 40 3.04 10.15 11.23
N PRO A 41 3.76 10.61 10.18
CA PRO A 41 3.85 12.01 9.85
C PRO A 41 2.45 12.59 9.58
N ASN A 42 2.14 13.76 10.13
CA ASN A 42 0.85 14.44 9.98
C ASN A 42 0.77 15.35 8.75
N ASN A 43 1.85 15.46 8.00
CA ASN A 43 1.98 16.30 6.81
C ASN A 43 2.01 15.49 5.51
N VAL A 44 1.22 14.45 5.43
CA VAL A 44 1.10 13.56 4.26
C VAL A 44 -0.37 13.42 3.86
N ILE A 45 -0.62 13.37 2.58
CA ILE A 45 -1.90 12.98 1.98
C ILE A 45 -1.78 11.56 1.49
N GLN A 46 -2.84 10.76 1.71
CA GLN A 46 -2.90 9.38 1.26
C GLN A 46 -4.15 9.18 0.41
N ILE A 47 -3.98 8.73 -0.83
CA ILE A 47 -5.07 8.25 -1.68
C ILE A 47 -4.90 6.75 -1.78
N LYS A 48 -5.84 6.02 -1.19
CA LYS A 48 -5.74 4.58 -1.00
C LYS A 48 -6.65 3.80 -1.93
N ASN A 49 -6.21 2.59 -2.26
CA ASN A 49 -6.99 1.60 -3.00
C ASN A 49 -7.36 2.02 -4.42
N LEU A 50 -6.45 2.68 -5.15
CA LEU A 50 -6.55 2.75 -6.61
C LEU A 50 -6.29 1.34 -7.19
N ASP A 51 -6.80 1.08 -8.39
CA ASP A 51 -6.64 -0.22 -9.04
C ASP A 51 -5.87 -0.03 -10.37
N TYR A 52 -4.64 -0.54 -10.45
CA TYR A 52 -3.79 -0.37 -11.64
C TYR A 52 -4.23 -1.25 -12.84
N LYS A 53 -5.26 -2.06 -12.68
CA LYS A 53 -5.90 -2.82 -13.76
C LYS A 53 -7.18 -2.16 -14.29
N LYS A 54 -7.57 -1.01 -13.73
CA LYS A 54 -8.73 -0.23 -14.14
C LYS A 54 -8.31 1.18 -14.51
N GLU A 55 -8.95 1.75 -15.54
CA GLU A 55 -8.75 3.16 -15.86
C GLU A 55 -9.17 4.04 -14.68
N PRO A 56 -8.40 5.10 -14.37
CA PRO A 56 -8.74 6.01 -13.30
C PRO A 56 -9.99 6.82 -13.67
N ASP A 57 -10.91 6.90 -12.73
CA ASP A 57 -12.02 7.84 -12.82
C ASP A 57 -11.51 9.26 -12.51
N HIS A 58 -11.35 10.07 -13.56
CA HIS A 58 -10.79 11.43 -13.45
C HIS A 58 -11.66 12.34 -12.56
N GLN A 59 -12.99 12.20 -12.62
CA GLN A 59 -13.89 13.00 -11.78
C GLN A 59 -13.68 12.65 -10.31
N LYS A 60 -13.67 11.37 -9.98
CA LYS A 60 -13.45 10.87 -8.62
C LYS A 60 -12.07 11.26 -8.08
N TRP A 61 -11.04 11.32 -8.96
CA TRP A 61 -9.72 11.81 -8.60
C TRP A 61 -9.76 13.30 -8.20
N CYS A 62 -10.41 14.15 -9.01
CA CYS A 62 -10.56 15.57 -8.70
C CYS A 62 -11.31 15.78 -7.38
N GLU A 63 -12.40 15.04 -7.15
CA GLU A 63 -13.16 15.07 -5.89
C GLU A 63 -12.30 14.69 -4.69
N ALA A 64 -11.44 13.68 -4.83
CA ALA A 64 -10.49 13.28 -3.78
C ALA A 64 -9.51 14.41 -3.45
N VAL A 65 -8.91 15.02 -4.47
CA VAL A 65 -7.95 16.12 -4.30
C VAL A 65 -8.63 17.34 -3.66
N GLU A 66 -9.82 17.72 -4.12
CA GLU A 66 -10.60 18.84 -3.55
C GLU A 66 -10.97 18.60 -2.10
N LEU A 67 -11.46 17.40 -1.77
CA LEU A 67 -11.80 17.02 -0.39
C LEU A 67 -10.58 17.13 0.52
N LEU A 68 -9.45 16.58 0.11
CA LEU A 68 -8.22 16.61 0.89
C LEU A 68 -7.66 18.03 1.04
N ALA A 69 -7.81 18.88 0.03
CA ALA A 69 -7.45 20.29 0.11
C ALA A 69 -8.36 21.07 1.08
N SER A 70 -9.68 20.78 1.09
CA SER A 70 -10.64 21.44 2.00
C SER A 70 -10.40 21.12 3.47
N GLN A 71 -9.96 19.92 3.79
CA GLN A 71 -9.61 19.49 5.15
C GLN A 71 -8.43 20.29 5.73
N ARG A 72 -7.62 20.91 4.89
CA ARG A 72 -6.51 21.79 5.27
C ARG A 72 -6.99 23.05 6.04
N THR A 73 -8.15 23.57 5.70
CA THR A 73 -8.65 24.83 6.27
C THR A 73 -9.32 24.69 7.63
N MET A 74 -9.64 23.47 8.04
CA MET A 74 -10.47 23.24 9.23
C MET A 74 -9.68 23.13 10.54
N GLY A 75 -8.37 23.14 10.54
CA GLY A 75 -7.53 23.28 11.75
C GLY A 75 -7.73 22.23 12.84
N GLU A 76 -8.47 21.18 12.55
CA GLU A 76 -8.73 20.13 13.52
C GLU A 76 -7.48 19.29 13.75
N LYS A 77 -7.01 19.33 14.99
CA LYS A 77 -6.06 18.37 15.53
C LYS A 77 -6.76 17.02 15.62
N THR A 78 -6.87 16.32 14.50
CA THR A 78 -7.29 14.94 14.55
C THR A 78 -6.16 14.15 15.23
N SER A 79 -6.48 13.57 16.36
CA SER A 79 -5.62 12.62 17.09
C SER A 79 -5.52 11.29 16.37
N GLU A 80 -5.81 11.26 15.07
CA GLU A 80 -5.83 10.06 14.26
C GLU A 80 -4.42 9.64 13.85
N LYS A 81 -4.21 8.35 13.83
CA LYS A 81 -2.97 7.64 13.51
C LYS A 81 -2.38 8.05 12.15
N TYR A 82 -3.20 8.58 11.25
CA TYR A 82 -2.87 8.93 9.88
C TYR A 82 -3.20 10.39 9.57
N SER A 83 -2.40 11.02 8.73
CA SER A 83 -2.75 12.25 8.04
C SER A 83 -3.88 12.01 7.04
N ARG A 84 -4.38 13.04 6.40
CA ARG A 84 -5.54 13.04 5.50
C ARG A 84 -5.56 11.83 4.56
N ILE A 85 -6.59 10.98 4.67
CA ILE A 85 -6.76 9.76 3.90
C ILE A 85 -8.05 9.84 3.08
N PHE A 86 -7.96 9.49 1.81
CA PHE A 86 -9.08 9.26 0.93
C PHE A 86 -9.04 7.82 0.39
N TYR A 87 -10.13 7.07 0.57
CA TYR A 87 -10.27 5.73 0.01
C TYR A 87 -10.95 5.81 -1.35
N TYR A 88 -10.20 5.53 -2.40
CA TYR A 88 -10.69 5.56 -3.77
C TYR A 88 -11.62 4.37 -4.08
N ASN A 89 -11.28 3.20 -3.57
CA ASN A 89 -12.13 2.02 -3.52
C ASN A 89 -12.16 1.47 -2.09
N GLU A 90 -13.17 0.65 -1.78
CA GLU A 90 -13.25 -0.03 -0.50
C GLU A 90 -11.99 -0.88 -0.25
N PRO A 91 -11.53 -0.96 1.01
CA PRO A 91 -10.41 -1.81 1.37
C PRO A 91 -10.68 -3.27 1.03
N ASP A 92 -9.65 -3.97 0.56
CA ASP A 92 -9.69 -5.41 0.52
C ASP A 92 -9.62 -5.99 1.94
N ASP A 93 -10.26 -7.14 2.14
CA ASP A 93 -10.17 -7.87 3.40
C ASP A 93 -8.84 -8.64 3.47
N ALA A 94 -7.78 -7.92 3.80
CA ALA A 94 -6.46 -8.51 4.02
C ALA A 94 -6.38 -9.34 5.32
N SER A 95 -7.41 -9.31 6.17
CA SER A 95 -7.48 -10.16 7.36
C SER A 95 -7.67 -11.63 7.02
N ASN A 96 -8.25 -11.93 5.85
CA ASN A 96 -8.39 -13.29 5.32
C ASN A 96 -7.23 -13.66 4.41
N LEU A 97 -6.12 -14.09 5.01
CA LEU A 97 -4.90 -14.48 4.29
C LEU A 97 -5.04 -15.74 3.43
N ASP A 98 -6.16 -16.45 3.54
CA ASP A 98 -6.45 -17.66 2.78
C ASP A 98 -7.16 -17.35 1.45
N SER A 99 -7.68 -16.14 1.30
CA SER A 99 -8.48 -15.79 0.14
C SER A 99 -7.63 -15.62 -1.12
N GLU A 100 -8.19 -16.06 -2.26
CA GLU A 100 -7.60 -15.78 -3.58
C GLU A 100 -7.55 -14.26 -3.84
N ARG A 101 -8.50 -13.52 -3.29
CA ARG A 101 -8.57 -12.06 -3.40
C ARG A 101 -7.35 -11.40 -2.73
N TYR A 102 -6.96 -11.84 -1.54
CA TYR A 102 -5.73 -11.38 -0.88
C TYR A 102 -4.50 -11.60 -1.76
N ALA A 103 -4.41 -12.79 -2.36
CA ALA A 103 -3.26 -13.17 -3.19
C ALA A 103 -3.28 -12.56 -4.61
N SER A 104 -4.35 -11.91 -5.01
CA SER A 104 -4.56 -11.49 -6.42
C SER A 104 -5.01 -10.04 -6.58
N ASN A 105 -5.07 -9.25 -5.50
CA ASN A 105 -5.53 -7.88 -5.62
C ASN A 105 -4.53 -6.98 -6.35
N SER A 106 -5.04 -5.99 -7.08
CA SER A 106 -4.29 -5.04 -7.90
C SER A 106 -4.34 -3.62 -7.33
N LEU A 107 -4.58 -3.50 -6.03
CA LEU A 107 -4.72 -2.20 -5.40
C LEU A 107 -3.37 -1.57 -5.10
N PHE A 108 -3.34 -0.25 -5.22
CA PHE A 108 -2.19 0.55 -4.84
C PHE A 108 -2.63 1.84 -4.12
N ASP A 109 -1.71 2.39 -3.37
CA ASP A 109 -1.87 3.65 -2.67
C ASP A 109 -0.87 4.66 -3.20
N ILE A 110 -1.24 5.95 -3.19
CA ILE A 110 -0.29 7.04 -3.41
C ILE A 110 -0.25 7.92 -2.17
N TYR A 111 0.96 8.24 -1.76
CA TYR A 111 1.26 9.13 -0.64
C TYR A 111 1.93 10.38 -1.18
N TYR A 112 1.40 11.57 -0.82
CA TYR A 112 1.95 12.86 -1.24
C TYR A 112 2.36 13.71 -0.04
N PRO A 113 3.28 14.67 -0.22
CA PRO A 113 3.47 15.74 0.74
C PRO A 113 2.13 16.47 1.01
N ALA A 114 1.97 17.02 2.21
CA ALA A 114 0.71 17.60 2.67
C ALA A 114 0.19 18.82 1.87
N GLU A 115 0.98 19.32 0.97
CA GLU A 115 0.66 20.49 0.15
C GLU A 115 0.85 20.16 -1.34
N PRO A 116 0.04 19.24 -1.92
CA PRO A 116 0.09 19.05 -3.34
C PRO A 116 -0.40 20.35 -3.99
N ASP A 117 0.50 21.01 -4.68
CA ASP A 117 0.15 22.04 -5.63
C ASP A 117 -0.34 21.33 -6.90
N ALA A 118 -1.53 21.70 -7.38
CA ALA A 118 -2.10 21.13 -8.60
C ALA A 118 -1.21 21.30 -9.86
N GLN A 119 -0.16 22.12 -9.78
CA GLN A 119 0.80 22.36 -10.85
C GLN A 119 2.15 21.68 -10.63
N THR A 120 2.37 21.06 -9.46
CA THR A 120 3.65 20.42 -9.14
C THR A 120 3.57 18.91 -9.41
N SER A 121 4.51 18.42 -10.22
CA SER A 121 4.77 16.98 -10.33
C SER A 121 5.87 16.58 -9.35
N TYR A 122 5.67 15.48 -8.64
CA TYR A 122 6.57 15.01 -7.58
C TYR A 122 7.50 13.90 -8.08
N PRO A 123 8.77 13.88 -7.66
CA PRO A 123 9.63 12.72 -7.87
C PRO A 123 8.99 11.48 -7.28
N VAL A 124 9.06 10.36 -8.01
CA VAL A 124 8.30 9.13 -7.71
C VAL A 124 9.18 8.07 -7.07
N ILE A 125 8.70 7.48 -6.00
CA ILE A 125 9.24 6.23 -5.45
C ILE A 125 8.16 5.15 -5.55
N VAL A 126 8.43 4.05 -6.26
CA VAL A 126 7.61 2.84 -6.21
C VAL A 126 8.15 1.92 -5.14
N SER A 127 7.33 1.63 -4.14
CA SER A 127 7.65 0.73 -3.04
C SER A 127 7.09 -0.66 -3.33
N VAL A 128 7.97 -1.65 -3.42
CA VAL A 128 7.64 -3.06 -3.64
C VAL A 128 7.80 -3.80 -2.32
N HIS A 129 6.70 -4.26 -1.74
CA HIS A 129 6.77 -4.95 -0.44
C HIS A 129 7.48 -6.30 -0.54
N GLY A 130 8.17 -6.69 0.54
CA GLY A 130 8.78 -8.00 0.71
C GLY A 130 7.77 -9.09 1.05
N GLY A 131 8.28 -10.26 1.45
CA GLY A 131 7.46 -11.40 1.88
C GLY A 131 7.67 -12.67 1.07
N GLY A 132 8.81 -12.81 0.38
CA GLY A 132 9.19 -14.02 -0.36
C GLY A 132 8.24 -14.40 -1.48
N TRP A 133 7.53 -13.43 -2.05
CA TRP A 133 6.50 -13.57 -3.11
C TRP A 133 5.24 -14.37 -2.73
N PHE A 134 5.07 -14.73 -1.48
CA PHE A 134 3.87 -15.48 -1.03
C PHE A 134 3.17 -14.83 0.16
N TYR A 135 3.68 -13.73 0.67
CA TYR A 135 3.14 -12.97 1.80
C TYR A 135 3.33 -11.47 1.58
N GLY A 136 2.57 -10.69 2.33
CA GLY A 136 2.68 -9.24 2.36
C GLY A 136 1.56 -8.52 1.60
N ASP A 137 1.40 -7.28 1.95
CA ASP A 137 0.56 -6.33 1.26
C ASP A 137 1.10 -4.90 1.41
N LYS A 138 0.49 -3.96 0.70
CA LYS A 138 0.88 -2.55 0.73
C LYS A 138 0.76 -1.90 2.12
N GLU A 139 -0.11 -2.40 3.01
CA GLU A 139 -0.28 -1.81 4.35
C GLU A 139 0.95 -1.99 5.23
N LEU A 140 1.74 -3.03 5.01
CA LEU A 140 2.97 -3.28 5.77
C LEU A 140 4.00 -2.14 5.67
N TYR A 141 3.96 -1.38 4.57
CA TYR A 141 4.92 -0.31 4.28
C TYR A 141 4.32 1.09 4.40
N SER A 142 3.05 1.22 4.79
CA SER A 142 2.34 2.49 4.90
C SER A 142 3.08 3.53 5.74
N TYR A 143 3.62 3.11 6.89
CA TYR A 143 4.42 3.98 7.76
C TYR A 143 5.66 4.53 7.04
N TYR A 144 6.40 3.66 6.38
CA TYR A 144 7.62 4.01 5.65
C TYR A 144 7.31 4.94 4.46
N CYS A 145 6.24 4.62 3.71
CA CYS A 145 5.77 5.45 2.60
C CYS A 145 5.37 6.85 3.06
N CYS A 146 4.68 6.99 4.20
CA CYS A 146 4.38 8.29 4.78
C CYS A 146 5.65 9.09 5.11
N HIS A 147 6.68 8.46 5.65
CA HIS A 147 7.95 9.14 5.93
C HIS A 147 8.67 9.61 4.66
N LEU A 148 8.69 8.81 3.61
CA LEU A 148 9.26 9.23 2.32
C LEU A 148 8.44 10.37 1.70
N ALA A 149 7.11 10.29 1.73
CA ALA A 149 6.25 11.34 1.23
C ALA A 149 6.44 12.65 1.98
N SER A 150 6.63 12.61 3.30
CA SER A 150 6.91 13.80 4.10
C SER A 150 8.22 14.52 3.72
N LYS A 151 9.07 13.88 2.92
CA LYS A 151 10.34 14.43 2.38
C LYS A 151 10.20 14.99 0.96
N GLY A 152 9.01 15.02 0.40
CA GLY A 152 8.75 15.65 -0.90
C GLY A 152 8.60 14.68 -2.07
N PHE A 153 8.45 13.38 -1.83
CA PHE A 153 8.22 12.38 -2.86
C PHE A 153 6.73 12.05 -2.99
N ALA A 154 6.29 11.72 -4.21
CA ALA A 154 5.11 10.89 -4.39
C ALA A 154 5.53 9.43 -4.22
N VAL A 155 4.90 8.70 -3.30
CA VAL A 155 5.25 7.30 -3.05
C VAL A 155 4.09 6.42 -3.48
N VAL A 156 4.35 5.53 -4.43
CA VAL A 156 3.39 4.53 -4.92
C VAL A 156 3.71 3.20 -4.24
N ASN A 157 2.74 2.68 -3.49
CA ASN A 157 2.87 1.44 -2.74
C ASN A 157 1.73 0.50 -3.13
N PHE A 158 2.01 -0.74 -3.49
CA PHE A 158 1.03 -1.57 -4.20
C PHE A 158 1.09 -3.03 -3.80
N ASN A 159 -0.02 -3.71 -4.08
CA ASN A 159 -0.14 -5.15 -4.01
C ASN A 159 0.19 -5.77 -5.37
N TYR A 160 0.79 -6.93 -5.34
CA TYR A 160 1.05 -7.78 -6.50
C TYR A 160 0.61 -9.22 -6.22
N ARG A 161 0.37 -9.99 -7.27
CA ARG A 161 -0.08 -11.37 -7.16
C ARG A 161 0.93 -12.26 -6.44
N LEU A 162 0.47 -13.01 -5.46
CA LEU A 162 1.27 -13.84 -4.57
C LEU A 162 1.17 -15.33 -4.90
N ALA A 163 2.27 -16.05 -4.69
CA ALA A 163 2.31 -17.50 -4.71
C ALA A 163 1.63 -18.09 -3.45
N PRO A 164 1.21 -19.34 -3.47
CA PRO A 164 1.27 -20.31 -4.57
C PRO A 164 0.13 -20.17 -5.58
N GLN A 165 -0.88 -19.32 -5.31
CA GLN A 165 -2.02 -19.10 -6.20
C GLN A 165 -1.54 -18.56 -7.55
N ASN A 166 -0.59 -17.64 -7.53
CA ASN A 166 -0.02 -17.03 -8.72
C ASN A 166 1.49 -17.25 -8.74
N LYS A 167 1.95 -18.12 -9.64
CA LYS A 167 3.37 -18.46 -9.76
C LYS A 167 4.13 -17.43 -10.60
N TYR A 168 5.46 -17.47 -10.49
CA TYR A 168 6.34 -16.73 -11.40
C TYR A 168 5.89 -16.93 -12.87
N PRO A 169 5.81 -15.87 -13.69
CA PRO A 169 6.30 -14.51 -13.45
C PRO A 169 5.23 -13.50 -12.94
N ALA A 170 4.10 -13.95 -12.40
CA ALA A 170 2.93 -13.12 -12.10
C ALA A 170 3.26 -11.84 -11.31
N ALA A 171 4.09 -11.92 -10.28
CA ALA A 171 4.49 -10.73 -9.51
C ALA A 171 5.28 -9.72 -10.36
N ILE A 172 6.16 -10.20 -11.24
CA ILE A 172 6.96 -9.34 -12.14
C ILE A 172 6.08 -8.68 -13.20
N GLU A 173 5.09 -9.41 -13.72
CA GLU A 173 4.09 -8.85 -14.64
C GLU A 173 3.31 -7.71 -13.97
N ASP A 174 2.90 -7.90 -12.71
CA ASP A 174 2.15 -6.89 -11.96
C ASP A 174 2.98 -5.63 -11.70
N VAL A 175 4.27 -5.76 -11.39
CA VAL A 175 5.20 -4.61 -11.33
C VAL A 175 5.22 -3.87 -12.66
N ALA A 176 5.34 -4.58 -13.78
CA ALA A 176 5.37 -3.97 -15.11
C ALA A 176 4.03 -3.28 -15.46
N TYR A 177 2.90 -3.89 -15.09
CA TYR A 177 1.58 -3.28 -15.26
C TYR A 177 1.43 -1.99 -14.45
N LEU A 178 1.84 -1.98 -13.18
CA LEU A 178 1.81 -0.78 -12.36
C LEU A 178 2.67 0.32 -12.94
N ILE A 179 3.93 0.04 -13.32
CA ILE A 179 4.84 1.04 -13.88
C ILE A 179 4.24 1.65 -15.16
N ARG A 180 3.68 0.83 -16.04
CA ARG A 180 3.00 1.32 -17.23
C ARG A 180 1.81 2.21 -16.87
N TYR A 181 0.96 1.76 -15.95
CA TYR A 181 -0.21 2.51 -15.49
C TYR A 181 0.17 3.90 -14.96
N ILE A 182 1.14 4.00 -14.04
CA ILE A 182 1.55 5.29 -13.47
C ILE A 182 2.23 6.18 -14.50
N HIS A 183 2.94 5.61 -15.48
CA HIS A 183 3.53 6.37 -16.58
C HIS A 183 2.46 6.96 -17.49
N GLU A 184 1.48 6.16 -17.92
CA GLU A 184 0.37 6.59 -18.77
C GLU A 184 -0.52 7.64 -18.07
N ASN A 185 -0.63 7.58 -16.76
CA ASN A 185 -1.45 8.48 -15.94
C ASN A 185 -0.65 9.53 -15.15
N ALA A 186 0.64 9.71 -15.45
CA ALA A 186 1.54 10.56 -14.68
C ALA A 186 1.04 12.01 -14.52
N GLY A 187 0.42 12.57 -15.55
CA GLY A 187 -0.14 13.93 -15.50
C GLY A 187 -1.29 14.05 -14.50
N VAL A 188 -2.23 13.11 -14.50
CA VAL A 188 -3.37 13.07 -13.56
C VAL A 188 -2.90 12.80 -12.14
N LEU A 189 -1.91 11.93 -11.99
CA LEU A 189 -1.33 11.54 -10.70
C LEU A 189 -0.23 12.49 -10.22
N HIS A 190 0.03 13.59 -10.90
CA HIS A 190 1.08 14.57 -10.55
C HIS A 190 2.46 13.95 -10.31
N LEU A 191 2.87 13.01 -11.17
CA LEU A 191 4.12 12.27 -11.05
C LEU A 191 5.18 12.78 -12.03
N ASP A 192 6.39 13.05 -11.53
CA ASP A 192 7.58 13.36 -12.34
C ASP A 192 8.31 12.06 -12.69
N MET A 193 7.98 11.49 -13.85
CA MET A 193 8.56 10.22 -14.30
C MET A 193 10.02 10.34 -14.77
N GLU A 194 10.59 11.55 -14.89
CA GLU A 194 12.03 11.73 -15.12
C GLU A 194 12.83 11.48 -13.83
N LYS A 195 12.18 11.60 -12.68
CA LYS A 195 12.74 11.33 -11.34
C LYS A 195 12.04 10.12 -10.71
N PHE A 196 12.22 9.00 -11.35
CA PHE A 196 11.61 7.73 -10.98
C PHE A 196 12.61 6.82 -10.25
N TYR A 197 12.19 6.31 -9.09
CA TYR A 197 12.97 5.41 -8.25
C TYR A 197 12.15 4.19 -7.84
N MET A 198 12.81 3.07 -7.63
CA MET A 198 12.21 1.87 -7.06
C MET A 198 12.88 1.49 -5.75
N LEU A 199 12.08 1.06 -4.80
CA LEU A 199 12.50 0.56 -3.51
C LEU A 199 11.90 -0.84 -3.32
N GLY A 200 12.70 -1.79 -2.89
CA GLY A 200 12.25 -3.16 -2.63
C GLY A 200 12.93 -3.74 -1.40
N ASP A 201 12.29 -4.75 -0.82
CA ASP A 201 12.77 -5.50 0.34
C ASP A 201 12.72 -7.01 0.06
#